data_a81ed16a363e21162308a904c99c1671
#
_entry.id   a81ed16a363e21162308a904c99c1671
#
_cell.length_a   1.000
_cell.length_b   1.000
_cell.length_c   1.000
_cell.angle_alpha   90.00
_cell.angle_beta   90.00
_cell.angle_gamma   90.00
#
_symmetry.space_group_name_H-M   'P 1'
#
loop_
_entity.id
_entity.type
_entity.pdbx_description
1 polymer ?
#
loop_
_entity_poly.entity_id
_entity_poly.type
_entity_poly.pdbx_seq_one_letter_code
_entity_poly.pdbx_strand_id
1 'polypeptide(L)'
;MKIPSNIITLLVGIVITLVSLWYGQNHGLLPVAASEDAQQVDNIFNFMMTIATGLFLLIEGVIVYSVIKFRRRKGDTSDGPPIEGNVPLEILWTAIPTVIVFILALYTFEAYNNMGGLDPVISKDTAPQQIAMGDQQHRIALGIGKSATEDNPAIMVDVKGIQYAWIFTYPETGIITGELHAPINRPVQLNIDAGDVIHAFWVPQLRLKQDAIPGREAFLSFTANREGDYPIICAELCGAYHGGMKSVLHVDSAEAYAEWEQANKPVQEANMGETALVDPKNMSDP
;
A
#
# COMPACT_ATOMS: atom_id res chain seq x y z
N MET A 1 54.77 -3.18 -12.51
CA MET A 1 54.01 -2.19 -13.30
C MET A 1 53.04 -1.49 -12.35
N LYS A 2 53.06 -0.15 -12.27
CA LYS A 2 52.08 0.60 -11.49
C LYS A 2 50.83 0.77 -12.35
N ILE A 3 49.68 0.25 -11.91
CA ILE A 3 48.39 0.43 -12.60
C ILE A 3 48.05 1.93 -12.56
N PRO A 4 47.75 2.58 -13.69
CA PRO A 4 47.35 3.98 -13.71
C PRO A 4 46.07 4.22 -12.86
N SER A 5 46.04 5.32 -12.12
CA SER A 5 44.91 5.62 -11.22
C SER A 5 43.55 5.67 -11.95
N ASN A 6 43.55 6.13 -13.20
CA ASN A 6 42.34 6.17 -14.03
C ASN A 6 41.72 4.77 -14.26
N ILE A 7 42.54 3.72 -14.43
CA ILE A 7 42.08 2.36 -14.60
C ILE A 7 41.48 1.83 -13.28
N ILE A 8 42.12 2.15 -12.14
CA ILE A 8 41.57 1.76 -10.82
C ILE A 8 40.21 2.42 -10.58
N THR A 9 40.11 3.74 -10.85
CA THR A 9 38.83 4.45 -10.69
C THR A 9 37.73 3.87 -11.57
N LEU A 10 38.05 3.55 -12.84
CA LEU A 10 37.13 2.93 -13.77
C LEU A 10 36.67 1.55 -13.26
N LEU A 11 37.60 0.71 -12.82
CA LEU A 11 37.27 -0.61 -12.29
C LEU A 11 36.41 -0.54 -11.02
N VAL A 12 36.70 0.37 -10.09
CA VAL A 12 35.89 0.61 -8.90
C VAL A 12 34.50 1.09 -9.29
N GLY A 13 34.36 2.00 -10.23
CA GLY A 13 33.09 2.47 -10.74
C GLY A 13 32.24 1.32 -11.34
N ILE A 14 32.86 0.46 -12.15
CA ILE A 14 32.19 -0.72 -12.73
C ILE A 14 31.73 -1.67 -11.62
N VAL A 15 32.58 -1.98 -10.65
CA VAL A 15 32.21 -2.88 -9.53
C VAL A 15 31.07 -2.30 -8.72
N ILE A 16 31.09 -1.02 -8.35
CA ILE A 16 30.01 -0.35 -7.64
C ILE A 16 28.70 -0.46 -8.46
N THR A 17 28.74 -0.18 -9.75
CA THR A 17 27.57 -0.26 -10.63
C THR A 17 27.00 -1.67 -10.67
N LEU A 18 27.84 -2.69 -10.89
CA LEU A 18 27.39 -4.08 -10.96
C LEU A 18 26.80 -4.57 -9.63
N VAL A 19 27.45 -4.23 -8.49
CA VAL A 19 26.94 -4.57 -7.15
C VAL A 19 25.60 -3.88 -6.89
N SER A 20 25.46 -2.61 -7.27
CA SER A 20 24.23 -1.85 -7.10
C SER A 20 23.07 -2.42 -7.92
N LEU A 21 23.32 -2.76 -9.18
CA LEU A 21 22.34 -3.40 -10.05
C LEU A 21 21.92 -4.77 -9.51
N TRP A 22 22.88 -5.56 -9.06
CA TRP A 22 22.60 -6.88 -8.49
C TRP A 22 21.79 -6.77 -7.19
N TYR A 23 22.21 -5.92 -6.24
CA TYR A 23 21.53 -5.77 -4.96
C TYR A 23 20.14 -5.17 -5.12
N GLY A 24 19.97 -4.17 -5.99
CA GLY A 24 18.69 -3.55 -6.27
C GLY A 24 17.62 -4.55 -6.77
N GLN A 25 18.03 -5.68 -7.36
CA GLN A 25 17.11 -6.72 -7.84
C GLN A 25 17.01 -7.93 -6.91
N ASN A 26 17.95 -8.11 -5.96
CA ASN A 26 18.06 -9.33 -5.16
C ASN A 26 18.13 -9.07 -3.65
N HIS A 27 17.60 -7.96 -3.15
CA HIS A 27 17.72 -7.57 -1.74
C HIS A 27 16.83 -8.39 -0.78
N GLY A 28 15.76 -9.02 -1.24
CA GLY A 28 14.85 -9.82 -0.40
C GLY A 28 14.12 -9.02 0.70
N LEU A 29 14.01 -7.70 0.59
CA LEU A 29 13.40 -6.83 1.61
C LEU A 29 11.88 -6.77 1.52
N LEU A 30 11.31 -7.08 0.35
CA LEU A 30 9.89 -7.00 0.11
C LEU A 30 9.23 -8.35 0.31
N PRO A 31 8.04 -8.43 0.93
CA PRO A 31 7.26 -9.64 0.96
C PRO A 31 6.78 -10.00 -0.46
N VAL A 32 6.25 -11.20 -0.62
CA VAL A 32 5.71 -11.63 -1.92
C VAL A 32 4.65 -10.64 -2.42
N ALA A 33 4.71 -10.28 -3.70
CA ALA A 33 3.68 -9.47 -4.34
C ALA A 33 2.45 -10.34 -4.65
N ALA A 34 1.26 -9.84 -4.32
CA ALA A 34 -0.01 -10.54 -4.49
C ALA A 34 -1.04 -9.75 -5.34
N SER A 35 -0.61 -8.68 -5.99
CA SER A 35 -1.40 -7.90 -6.96
C SER A 35 -0.52 -7.35 -8.07
N GLU A 36 -1.13 -6.93 -9.17
CA GLU A 36 -0.40 -6.26 -10.26
C GLU A 36 0.17 -4.92 -9.81
N ASP A 37 -0.56 -4.18 -9.00
CA ASP A 37 -0.13 -2.89 -8.45
C ASP A 37 1.08 -3.05 -7.54
N ALA A 38 1.15 -4.13 -6.75
CA ALA A 38 2.31 -4.45 -5.94
C ALA A 38 3.58 -4.59 -6.79
N GLN A 39 3.49 -5.18 -7.98
CA GLN A 39 4.63 -5.31 -8.88
C GLN A 39 5.13 -3.95 -9.40
N GLN A 40 4.23 -2.99 -9.65
CA GLN A 40 4.62 -1.64 -10.06
C GLN A 40 5.38 -0.92 -8.94
N VAL A 41 4.90 -1.03 -7.70
CA VAL A 41 5.57 -0.47 -6.51
C VAL A 41 6.94 -1.12 -6.32
N ASP A 42 7.05 -2.44 -6.46
CA ASP A 42 8.30 -3.18 -6.33
C ASP A 42 9.33 -2.75 -7.38
N ASN A 43 8.91 -2.48 -8.60
CA ASN A 43 9.79 -1.99 -9.66
C ASN A 43 10.39 -0.61 -9.32
N ILE A 44 9.59 0.31 -8.78
CA ILE A 44 10.07 1.61 -8.30
C ILE A 44 11.04 1.41 -7.14
N PHE A 45 10.68 0.58 -6.17
CA PHE A 45 11.53 0.29 -5.01
C PHE A 45 12.88 -0.30 -5.43
N ASN A 46 12.90 -1.28 -6.33
CA ASN A 46 14.12 -1.89 -6.86
C ASN A 46 15.01 -0.86 -7.59
N PHE A 47 14.39 0.03 -8.36
CA PHE A 47 15.10 1.13 -9.02
C PHE A 47 15.73 2.10 -8.00
N MET A 48 14.96 2.49 -6.98
CA MET A 48 15.45 3.33 -5.88
C MET A 48 16.57 2.64 -5.10
N MET A 49 16.44 1.34 -4.81
CA MET A 49 17.47 0.55 -4.11
C MET A 49 18.76 0.45 -4.92
N THR A 50 18.67 0.34 -6.24
CA THR A 50 19.86 0.37 -7.13
C THR A 50 20.61 1.69 -6.99
N ILE A 51 19.91 2.83 -7.08
CA ILE A 51 20.52 4.16 -6.95
C ILE A 51 21.07 4.36 -5.53
N ALA A 52 20.28 4.04 -4.51
CA ALA A 52 20.68 4.22 -3.11
C ALA A 52 21.94 3.40 -2.76
N THR A 53 22.00 2.15 -3.21
CA THR A 53 23.17 1.28 -3.00
C THR A 53 24.42 1.86 -3.67
N GLY A 54 24.29 2.35 -4.90
CA GLY A 54 25.39 2.97 -5.62
C GLY A 54 25.93 4.22 -4.93
N LEU A 55 25.04 5.11 -4.54
CA LEU A 55 25.40 6.33 -3.80
C LEU A 55 26.00 6.01 -2.43
N PHE A 56 25.43 5.07 -1.71
CA PHE A 56 25.93 4.63 -0.40
C PHE A 56 27.35 4.09 -0.51
N LEU A 57 27.60 3.14 -1.42
CA LEU A 57 28.93 2.55 -1.60
C LEU A 57 29.97 3.59 -2.06
N LEU A 58 29.56 4.53 -2.92
CA LEU A 58 30.43 5.60 -3.37
C LEU A 58 30.83 6.52 -2.21
N ILE A 59 29.84 7.04 -1.47
CA ILE A 59 30.07 8.03 -0.40
C ILE A 59 30.81 7.38 0.76
N GLU A 60 30.35 6.23 1.25
CA GLU A 60 31.00 5.50 2.34
C GLU A 60 32.40 5.05 1.95
N GLY A 61 32.59 4.60 0.71
CA GLY A 61 33.90 4.24 0.20
C GLY A 61 34.88 5.40 0.21
N VAL A 62 34.45 6.60 -0.20
CA VAL A 62 35.28 7.81 -0.15
C VAL A 62 35.56 8.22 1.29
N ILE A 63 34.58 8.17 2.18
CA ILE A 63 34.77 8.50 3.60
C ILE A 63 35.78 7.54 4.25
N VAL A 64 35.56 6.23 4.10
CA VAL A 64 36.45 5.21 4.66
C VAL A 64 37.88 5.34 4.13
N TYR A 65 38.01 5.53 2.80
CA TYR A 65 39.33 5.81 2.17
C TYR A 65 40.01 7.05 2.78
N SER A 66 39.24 8.13 2.97
CA SER A 66 39.76 9.39 3.50
C SER A 66 40.22 9.26 4.95
N VAL A 67 39.40 8.58 5.79
CA VAL A 67 39.75 8.31 7.20
C VAL A 67 41.03 7.49 7.31
N ILE A 68 41.21 6.47 6.47
CA ILE A 68 42.40 5.61 6.51
C ILE A 68 43.62 6.38 5.95
N LYS A 69 43.47 7.04 4.80
CA LYS A 69 44.56 7.67 4.08
C LYS A 69 45.09 8.93 4.73
N PHE A 70 44.18 9.76 5.25
CA PHE A 70 44.50 11.08 5.81
C PHE A 70 44.46 11.13 7.33
N ARG A 71 44.45 9.98 7.99
CA ARG A 71 44.50 9.87 9.47
C ARG A 71 45.75 10.60 9.99
N ARG A 72 45.54 11.52 10.94
CA ARG A 72 46.62 12.21 11.63
C ARG A 72 47.60 11.21 12.30
N ARG A 73 48.88 11.36 12.10
CA ARG A 73 49.88 10.53 12.75
C ARG A 73 50.09 10.97 14.20
N LYS A 74 50.52 10.04 15.05
CA LYS A 74 50.82 10.33 16.47
C LYS A 74 51.92 11.39 16.54
N GLY A 75 51.68 12.53 17.23
CA GLY A 75 52.61 13.65 17.38
C GLY A 75 52.55 14.69 16.26
N ASP A 76 51.72 14.53 15.27
CA ASP A 76 51.49 15.55 14.23
C ASP A 76 50.52 16.62 14.75
N THR A 77 50.98 17.86 14.89
CA THR A 77 50.21 19.03 15.33
C THR A 77 49.96 20.04 14.21
N SER A 78 50.29 19.66 12.97
CA SER A 78 50.07 20.52 11.80
C SER A 78 48.59 20.70 11.49
N ASP A 79 48.19 21.88 11.07
CA ASP A 79 46.86 22.16 10.57
C ASP A 79 46.72 21.66 9.13
N GLY A 80 45.51 21.30 8.75
CA GLY A 80 45.18 20.95 7.35
C GLY A 80 45.32 22.17 6.44
N PRO A 81 45.55 21.97 5.13
CA PRO A 81 45.58 23.09 4.19
C PRO A 81 44.22 23.82 4.18
N PRO A 82 44.20 25.17 4.16
CA PRO A 82 42.98 25.95 4.07
C PRO A 82 42.38 25.81 2.66
N ILE A 83 41.52 24.79 2.52
CA ILE A 83 40.79 24.55 1.26
C ILE A 83 39.45 25.24 1.39
N GLU A 84 39.21 26.25 0.57
CA GLU A 84 37.90 26.89 0.40
C GLU A 84 37.09 26.13 -0.66
N GLY A 85 35.83 26.52 -0.90
CA GLY A 85 34.92 25.81 -1.79
C GLY A 85 35.46 25.53 -3.22
N ASN A 86 34.76 24.62 -3.92
CA ASN A 86 34.99 24.31 -5.32
C ASN A 86 33.69 24.38 -6.09
N VAL A 87 33.40 25.53 -6.69
CA VAL A 87 32.12 25.81 -7.36
C VAL A 87 31.73 24.75 -8.41
N PRO A 88 32.62 24.28 -9.31
CA PRO A 88 32.26 23.20 -10.24
C PRO A 88 31.86 21.91 -9.56
N LEU A 89 32.50 21.52 -8.47
CA LEU A 89 32.17 20.33 -7.71
C LEU A 89 30.84 20.52 -6.96
N GLU A 90 30.58 21.71 -6.42
CA GLU A 90 29.32 22.06 -5.75
C GLU A 90 28.13 21.99 -6.71
N ILE A 91 28.30 22.51 -7.93
CA ILE A 91 27.29 22.38 -8.98
C ILE A 91 27.04 20.90 -9.31
N LEU A 92 28.10 20.10 -9.44
CA LEU A 92 27.98 18.69 -9.80
C LEU A 92 27.19 17.89 -8.78
N TRP A 93 27.51 18.00 -7.48
CA TRP A 93 26.84 17.25 -6.44
C TRP A 93 25.44 17.75 -6.11
N THR A 94 25.07 18.94 -6.56
CA THR A 94 23.69 19.45 -6.51
C THR A 94 22.89 19.00 -7.72
N ALA A 95 23.45 19.10 -8.92
CA ALA A 95 22.75 18.78 -10.17
C ALA A 95 22.42 17.29 -10.29
N ILE A 96 23.33 16.39 -9.93
CA ILE A 96 23.12 14.95 -10.05
C ILE A 96 21.92 14.47 -9.20
N PRO A 97 21.85 14.73 -7.89
CA PRO A 97 20.67 14.35 -7.09
C PRO A 97 19.39 15.03 -7.56
N THR A 98 19.46 16.28 -8.00
CA THR A 98 18.28 17.00 -8.53
C THR A 98 17.69 16.28 -9.74
N VAL A 99 18.52 15.86 -10.69
CA VAL A 99 18.07 15.11 -11.88
C VAL A 99 17.52 13.74 -11.48
N ILE A 100 18.17 13.04 -10.55
CA ILE A 100 17.69 11.74 -10.05
C ILE A 100 16.30 11.89 -9.42
N VAL A 101 16.12 12.87 -8.52
CA VAL A 101 14.82 13.11 -7.85
C VAL A 101 13.75 13.49 -8.86
N PHE A 102 14.08 14.30 -9.87
CA PHE A 102 13.14 14.66 -10.93
C PHE A 102 12.66 13.43 -11.73
N ILE A 103 13.59 12.56 -12.12
CA ILE A 103 13.25 11.31 -12.84
C ILE A 103 12.37 10.40 -11.95
N LEU A 104 12.75 10.25 -10.67
CA LEU A 104 11.95 9.46 -9.71
C LEU A 104 10.55 10.03 -9.54
N ALA A 105 10.40 11.36 -9.45
CA ALA A 105 9.10 12.01 -9.31
C ALA A 105 8.19 11.72 -10.51
N LEU A 106 8.71 11.80 -11.74
CA LEU A 106 7.97 11.46 -12.96
C LEU A 106 7.56 9.98 -12.97
N TYR A 107 8.47 9.08 -12.63
CA TYR A 107 8.19 7.63 -12.60
C TYR A 107 7.16 7.28 -11.52
N THR A 108 7.28 7.86 -10.33
CA THR A 108 6.32 7.66 -9.24
C THR A 108 4.94 8.22 -9.59
N PHE A 109 4.88 9.39 -10.23
CA PHE A 109 3.63 9.98 -10.69
C PHE A 109 2.92 9.09 -11.73
N GLU A 110 3.66 8.56 -12.69
CA GLU A 110 3.13 7.63 -13.69
C GLU A 110 2.56 6.36 -13.02
N ALA A 111 3.32 5.76 -12.11
CA ALA A 111 2.86 4.59 -11.37
C ALA A 111 1.61 4.88 -10.53
N TYR A 112 1.58 6.01 -9.81
CA TYR A 112 0.42 6.45 -9.04
C TYR A 112 -0.83 6.62 -9.92
N ASN A 113 -0.67 7.22 -11.10
CA ASN A 113 -1.76 7.36 -12.07
C ASN A 113 -2.23 5.99 -12.61
N ASN A 114 -1.30 5.08 -12.92
CA ASN A 114 -1.62 3.74 -13.41
C ASN A 114 -2.34 2.88 -12.35
N MET A 115 -2.12 3.16 -11.08
CA MET A 115 -2.83 2.53 -9.94
C MET A 115 -4.19 3.16 -9.65
N GLY A 116 -4.66 4.11 -10.49
CA GLY A 116 -5.95 4.78 -10.31
C GLY A 116 -5.95 5.88 -9.24
N GLY A 117 -4.77 6.38 -8.83
CA GLY A 117 -4.67 7.41 -7.79
C GLY A 117 -5.24 8.78 -8.18
N LEU A 118 -5.51 9.01 -9.46
CA LEU A 118 -6.19 10.21 -9.98
C LEU A 118 -7.62 9.94 -10.43
N ASP A 119 -8.10 8.69 -10.36
CA ASP A 119 -9.46 8.35 -10.74
C ASP A 119 -10.45 8.93 -9.73
N PRO A 120 -11.59 9.47 -10.19
CA PRO A 120 -12.64 9.94 -9.31
C PRO A 120 -13.26 8.75 -8.58
N VAL A 121 -13.12 8.70 -7.26
CA VAL A 121 -13.78 7.70 -6.43
C VAL A 121 -15.22 8.15 -6.18
N ILE A 122 -16.20 7.32 -6.58
CA ILE A 122 -17.62 7.57 -6.37
C ILE A 122 -17.97 7.15 -4.94
N SER A 123 -18.39 8.11 -4.10
CA SER A 123 -18.86 7.85 -2.74
C SER A 123 -20.17 7.05 -2.76
N LYS A 124 -20.37 6.21 -1.74
CA LYS A 124 -21.55 5.38 -1.52
C LYS A 124 -22.89 6.15 -1.49
N ASP A 125 -22.83 7.44 -1.11
CA ASP A 125 -24.01 8.33 -1.06
C ASP A 125 -24.44 8.86 -2.43
N THR A 126 -23.67 8.59 -3.49
CA THR A 126 -24.07 8.86 -4.86
C THR A 126 -24.66 7.60 -5.49
N ALA A 127 -25.90 7.27 -5.14
CA ALA A 127 -26.75 6.44 -6.00
C ALA A 127 -26.71 7.03 -7.43
N PRO A 128 -26.88 6.20 -8.49
CA PRO A 128 -26.84 6.70 -9.88
C PRO A 128 -28.05 7.61 -10.15
N GLN A 129 -28.08 8.74 -9.50
CA GLN A 129 -28.95 9.85 -9.90
C GLN A 129 -28.19 10.62 -10.95
N GLN A 130 -28.80 10.64 -12.15
CA GLN A 130 -28.46 11.42 -13.31
C GLN A 130 -27.62 12.65 -12.96
N ILE A 131 -26.41 12.71 -13.50
CA ILE A 131 -25.54 13.87 -13.47
C ILE A 131 -26.27 15.02 -14.19
N ALA A 132 -27.13 15.72 -13.46
CA ALA A 132 -27.55 17.05 -13.85
C ALA A 132 -26.40 17.99 -13.55
N MET A 133 -25.77 18.52 -14.59
CA MET A 133 -24.78 19.58 -14.47
C MET A 133 -25.37 20.71 -13.64
N GLY A 134 -24.88 20.92 -12.43
CA GLY A 134 -25.28 22.12 -11.69
C GLY A 134 -24.99 22.22 -10.23
N ASP A 135 -24.63 21.17 -9.48
CA ASP A 135 -24.29 21.35 -8.08
C ASP A 135 -23.12 20.43 -7.67
N GLN A 136 -21.92 21.01 -7.68
CA GLN A 136 -20.66 20.32 -7.41
C GLN A 136 -20.34 20.37 -5.91
N GLN A 137 -21.02 19.60 -5.11
CA GLN A 137 -20.41 19.09 -3.87
C GLN A 137 -19.89 17.67 -4.12
N HIS A 138 -18.92 17.57 -5.01
CA HIS A 138 -18.09 16.37 -5.13
C HIS A 138 -17.27 16.27 -3.84
N ARG A 139 -17.68 15.42 -2.93
CA ARG A 139 -16.77 14.95 -1.89
C ARG A 139 -15.73 14.11 -2.59
N ILE A 140 -14.56 14.70 -2.84
CA ILE A 140 -13.39 13.98 -3.32
C ILE A 140 -13.01 13.03 -2.19
N ALA A 141 -13.38 11.77 -2.32
CA ALA A 141 -12.86 10.73 -1.43
C ALA A 141 -11.43 10.45 -1.86
N LEU A 142 -10.51 10.42 -0.90
CA LEU A 142 -9.13 10.04 -1.16
C LEU A 142 -9.08 8.52 -1.22
N GLY A 143 -8.68 7.97 -2.35
CA GLY A 143 -8.56 6.52 -2.52
C GLY A 143 -7.48 6.17 -3.53
N ILE A 144 -6.98 4.94 -3.44
CA ILE A 144 -6.05 4.35 -4.39
C ILE A 144 -6.70 3.07 -4.93
N GLY A 145 -6.61 2.87 -6.23
CA GLY A 145 -7.05 1.65 -6.90
C GLY A 145 -7.89 1.94 -8.13
N LYS A 146 -7.81 1.05 -9.13
CA LYS A 146 -8.56 1.18 -10.38
C LYS A 146 -10.05 0.98 -10.12
N SER A 147 -10.86 1.84 -10.72
CA SER A 147 -12.31 1.65 -10.74
C SER A 147 -12.68 0.35 -11.45
N ALA A 148 -13.71 -0.33 -10.95
CA ALA A 148 -14.28 -1.50 -11.61
C ALA A 148 -14.82 -1.14 -13.01
N THR A 149 -14.79 -2.09 -13.93
CA THR A 149 -15.40 -1.97 -15.25
C THR A 149 -16.78 -2.64 -15.28
N GLU A 150 -17.62 -2.26 -16.25
CA GLU A 150 -18.94 -2.91 -16.40
C GLU A 150 -18.83 -4.43 -16.63
N ASP A 151 -17.76 -4.88 -17.31
CA ASP A 151 -17.51 -6.31 -17.59
C ASP A 151 -16.97 -7.08 -16.38
N ASN A 152 -16.39 -6.40 -15.38
CA ASN A 152 -15.83 -7.00 -14.17
C ASN A 152 -16.15 -6.11 -12.95
N PRO A 153 -17.38 -6.22 -12.40
CA PRO A 153 -17.82 -5.39 -11.29
C PRO A 153 -17.05 -5.74 -10.01
N ALA A 154 -16.69 -4.70 -9.25
CA ALA A 154 -16.02 -4.88 -7.98
C ALA A 154 -16.93 -5.50 -6.93
N ILE A 155 -16.34 -6.31 -6.05
CA ILE A 155 -16.97 -6.69 -4.79
C ILE A 155 -16.82 -5.51 -3.83
N MET A 156 -17.95 -5.02 -3.31
CA MET A 156 -17.96 -3.95 -2.33
C MET A 156 -17.87 -4.51 -0.93
N VAL A 157 -16.94 -3.98 -0.11
CA VAL A 157 -16.80 -4.37 1.29
C VAL A 157 -16.66 -3.12 2.15
N ASP A 158 -17.52 -2.96 3.13
CA ASP A 158 -17.40 -1.92 4.15
C ASP A 158 -16.43 -2.42 5.24
N VAL A 159 -15.39 -1.64 5.53
CA VAL A 159 -14.36 -1.97 6.51
C VAL A 159 -14.45 -0.98 7.66
N LYS A 160 -14.70 -1.46 8.85
CA LYS A 160 -14.74 -0.64 10.06
C LYS A 160 -13.60 -1.00 11.00
N GLY A 161 -12.73 -0.01 11.29
CA GLY A 161 -11.72 -0.12 12.33
C GLY A 161 -12.29 0.31 13.68
N ILE A 162 -12.08 -0.51 14.70
CA ILE A 162 -12.35 -0.19 16.10
C ILE A 162 -11.19 -0.70 16.98
N GLN A 163 -11.04 -0.18 18.17
CA GLN A 163 -10.04 -0.67 19.12
C GLN A 163 -10.49 -2.05 19.68
N TYR A 164 -9.90 -3.20 19.30
CA TYR A 164 -8.71 -3.42 18.47
C TYR A 164 -9.02 -4.51 17.44
N ALA A 165 -9.99 -4.25 16.56
CA ALA A 165 -10.48 -5.21 15.57
C ALA A 165 -10.81 -4.53 14.24
N TRP A 166 -10.83 -5.35 13.19
CA TRP A 166 -11.37 -5.02 11.88
C TRP A 166 -12.71 -5.75 11.71
N ILE A 167 -13.73 -5.07 11.21
CA ILE A 167 -15.04 -5.63 10.87
C ILE A 167 -15.26 -5.40 9.38
N PHE A 168 -15.56 -6.49 8.67
CA PHE A 168 -15.83 -6.47 7.23
C PHE A 168 -17.31 -6.80 7.02
N THR A 169 -18.00 -5.93 6.29
CA THR A 169 -19.40 -6.11 5.92
C THR A 169 -19.51 -6.14 4.40
N TYR A 170 -20.14 -7.17 3.86
CA TYR A 170 -20.42 -7.31 2.43
C TYR A 170 -21.88 -6.87 2.19
N PRO A 171 -22.13 -5.65 1.68
CA PRO A 171 -23.48 -5.09 1.60
C PRO A 171 -24.43 -5.91 0.71
N GLU A 172 -23.89 -6.54 -0.35
CA GLU A 172 -24.70 -7.31 -1.31
C GLU A 172 -25.24 -8.61 -0.72
N THR A 173 -24.49 -9.23 0.19
CA THR A 173 -24.82 -10.53 0.78
C THR A 173 -25.28 -10.46 2.22
N GLY A 174 -25.01 -9.34 2.89
CA GLY A 174 -25.28 -9.15 4.32
C GLY A 174 -24.30 -9.86 5.25
N ILE A 175 -23.22 -10.44 4.74
CA ILE A 175 -22.19 -11.12 5.54
C ILE A 175 -21.43 -10.10 6.37
N ILE A 176 -21.24 -10.40 7.66
CA ILE A 176 -20.40 -9.64 8.59
C ILE A 176 -19.36 -10.59 9.19
N THR A 177 -18.09 -10.25 9.07
CA THR A 177 -16.99 -11.12 9.49
C THR A 177 -15.81 -10.31 10.04
N GLY A 178 -14.91 -10.98 10.78
CA GLY A 178 -13.63 -10.42 11.24
C GLY A 178 -12.45 -10.66 10.30
N GLU A 179 -12.67 -11.40 9.20
CA GLU A 179 -11.65 -11.71 8.19
C GLU A 179 -12.16 -11.31 6.81
N LEU A 180 -11.26 -10.84 5.95
CA LEU A 180 -11.59 -10.37 4.60
C LEU A 180 -11.39 -11.51 3.59
N HIS A 181 -12.42 -11.83 2.82
CA HIS A 181 -12.36 -12.80 1.73
C HIS A 181 -12.49 -12.11 0.37
N ALA A 182 -11.67 -12.50 -0.58
CA ALA A 182 -11.67 -11.95 -1.92
C ALA A 182 -11.36 -13.05 -2.95
N PRO A 183 -12.09 -13.15 -4.07
CA PRO A 183 -11.70 -14.08 -5.13
C PRO A 183 -10.51 -13.52 -5.92
N ILE A 184 -9.67 -14.43 -6.41
CA ILE A 184 -8.55 -14.08 -7.28
C ILE A 184 -9.05 -13.40 -8.58
N ASN A 185 -8.27 -12.45 -9.11
CA ASN A 185 -8.49 -11.76 -10.39
C ASN A 185 -9.83 -10.98 -10.49
N ARG A 186 -10.49 -10.72 -9.38
CA ARG A 186 -11.68 -9.87 -9.33
C ARG A 186 -11.41 -8.60 -8.52
N PRO A 187 -11.79 -7.42 -9.01
CA PRO A 187 -11.65 -6.18 -8.24
C PRO A 187 -12.43 -6.22 -6.93
N VAL A 188 -11.83 -5.74 -5.86
CA VAL A 188 -12.47 -5.54 -4.55
C VAL A 188 -12.32 -4.07 -4.19
N GLN A 189 -13.41 -3.42 -3.85
CA GLN A 189 -13.41 -2.05 -3.34
C GLN A 189 -13.78 -2.05 -1.87
N LEU A 190 -12.89 -1.51 -1.05
CA LEU A 190 -13.06 -1.32 0.37
C LEU A 190 -13.51 0.12 0.65
N ASN A 191 -14.62 0.27 1.37
CA ASN A 191 -15.04 1.55 1.96
C ASN A 191 -14.58 1.53 3.42
N ILE A 192 -13.61 2.36 3.76
CA ILE A 192 -12.89 2.27 5.03
C ILE A 192 -13.32 3.42 5.94
N ASP A 193 -13.76 3.09 7.15
CA ASP A 193 -14.14 4.03 8.20
C ASP A 193 -13.58 3.58 9.56
N ALA A 194 -13.50 4.49 10.52
CA ALA A 194 -13.15 4.20 11.90
C ALA A 194 -14.27 4.60 12.85
N GLY A 195 -14.54 3.74 13.84
CA GLY A 195 -15.60 3.97 14.81
C GLY A 195 -15.19 4.77 16.05
N ASP A 196 -13.90 4.92 16.31
CA ASP A 196 -13.36 5.48 17.56
C ASP A 196 -12.15 6.40 17.33
N VAL A 197 -10.98 5.86 17.04
CA VAL A 197 -9.72 6.57 16.81
C VAL A 197 -9.21 6.32 15.38
N ILE A 198 -8.12 6.97 14.99
CA ILE A 198 -7.48 6.72 13.70
C ILE A 198 -6.82 5.34 13.72
N HIS A 199 -7.07 4.56 12.68
CA HIS A 199 -6.39 3.31 12.33
C HIS A 199 -5.83 3.41 10.92
N ALA A 200 -5.02 2.44 10.49
CA ALA A 200 -4.65 2.30 9.09
C ALA A 200 -4.75 0.85 8.65
N PHE A 201 -5.57 0.61 7.65
CA PHE A 201 -5.68 -0.68 7.00
C PHE A 201 -4.47 -0.89 6.10
N TRP A 202 -3.71 -1.97 6.32
CA TRP A 202 -2.50 -2.26 5.56
C TRP A 202 -2.35 -3.75 5.28
N VAL A 203 -2.21 -4.08 4.00
CA VAL A 203 -1.84 -5.42 3.51
C VAL A 203 -0.49 -5.32 2.81
N PRO A 204 0.61 -5.69 3.46
CA PRO A 204 1.96 -5.54 2.90
C PRO A 204 2.17 -6.20 1.54
N GLN A 205 1.55 -7.34 1.28
CA GLN A 205 1.66 -8.09 0.03
C GLN A 205 0.96 -7.42 -1.15
N LEU A 206 -0.02 -6.57 -0.88
CA LEU A 206 -0.68 -5.74 -1.90
C LEU A 206 0.03 -4.39 -2.10
N ARG A 207 0.98 -4.00 -1.22
CA ARG A 207 1.62 -2.67 -1.15
C ARG A 207 0.62 -1.53 -0.92
N LEU A 208 -0.55 -1.84 -0.38
CA LEU A 208 -1.64 -0.88 -0.18
C LEU A 208 -1.87 -0.61 1.30
N LYS A 209 -1.90 0.67 1.64
CA LYS A 209 -2.20 1.20 2.97
C LYS A 209 -3.20 2.35 2.83
N GLN A 210 -4.22 2.36 3.66
CA GLN A 210 -5.19 3.44 3.72
C GLN A 210 -5.55 3.74 5.17
N ASP A 211 -5.49 5.01 5.55
CA ASP A 211 -5.90 5.45 6.87
C ASP A 211 -7.42 5.41 7.02
N ALA A 212 -7.89 4.88 8.16
CA ALA A 212 -9.26 4.89 8.60
C ALA A 212 -9.43 6.01 9.63
N ILE A 213 -10.10 7.09 9.24
CA ILE A 213 -10.23 8.32 10.04
C ILE A 213 -11.69 8.47 10.46
N PRO A 214 -12.00 8.62 11.76
CA PRO A 214 -13.38 8.81 12.22
C PRO A 214 -14.09 9.97 11.53
N GLY A 215 -15.28 9.70 11.00
CA GLY A 215 -16.09 10.69 10.30
C GLY A 215 -15.60 11.09 8.91
N ARG A 216 -14.63 10.35 8.34
CA ARG A 216 -14.13 10.57 6.99
C ARG A 216 -14.04 9.24 6.23
N GLU A 217 -14.85 9.10 5.21
CA GLU A 217 -14.79 7.94 4.33
C GLU A 217 -13.49 7.91 3.53
N ALA A 218 -12.89 6.74 3.43
CA ALA A 218 -11.74 6.47 2.60
C ALA A 218 -12.01 5.22 1.75
N PHE A 219 -11.39 5.14 0.58
CA PHE A 219 -11.57 4.05 -0.36
C PHE A 219 -10.24 3.42 -0.70
N LEU A 220 -10.25 2.11 -0.88
CA LEU A 220 -9.12 1.34 -1.34
C LEU A 220 -9.63 0.27 -2.30
N SER A 221 -9.09 0.22 -3.52
CA SER A 221 -9.43 -0.83 -4.47
C SER A 221 -8.20 -1.65 -4.82
N PHE A 222 -8.37 -2.96 -4.95
CA PHE A 222 -7.31 -3.87 -5.36
C PHE A 222 -7.85 -5.04 -6.17
N THR A 223 -6.96 -5.64 -6.97
CA THR A 223 -7.20 -6.93 -7.62
C THR A 223 -6.06 -7.86 -7.24
N ALA A 224 -6.36 -8.87 -6.43
CA ALA A 224 -5.38 -9.87 -6.07
C ALA A 224 -5.16 -10.85 -7.24
N ASN A 225 -3.90 -11.18 -7.52
CA ASN A 225 -3.51 -12.09 -8.61
C ASN A 225 -2.82 -13.36 -8.12
N ARG A 226 -2.86 -13.60 -6.80
CA ARG A 226 -2.24 -14.78 -6.17
C ARG A 226 -3.07 -15.24 -4.99
N GLU A 227 -3.49 -16.49 -5.01
CA GLU A 227 -4.17 -17.14 -3.89
C GLU A 227 -3.28 -17.24 -2.65
N GLY A 228 -3.89 -17.19 -1.47
CA GLY A 228 -3.22 -17.34 -0.18
C GLY A 228 -3.78 -16.44 0.91
N ASP A 229 -3.20 -16.58 2.10
CA ASP A 229 -3.58 -15.84 3.29
C ASP A 229 -2.58 -14.71 3.54
N TYR A 230 -3.05 -13.48 3.61
CA TYR A 230 -2.23 -12.29 3.76
C TYR A 230 -2.61 -11.52 5.02
N PRO A 231 -1.64 -11.11 5.85
CA PRO A 231 -1.93 -10.38 7.08
C PRO A 231 -2.50 -8.99 6.76
N ILE A 232 -3.58 -8.65 7.45
CA ILE A 232 -4.09 -7.28 7.57
C ILE A 232 -3.56 -6.74 8.89
N ILE A 233 -2.88 -5.61 8.88
CA ILE A 233 -2.20 -5.02 10.03
C ILE A 233 -2.69 -3.58 10.21
N CYS A 234 -2.98 -3.18 11.45
CA CYS A 234 -3.14 -1.77 11.76
C CYS A 234 -1.79 -1.07 11.72
N ALA A 235 -1.65 -0.05 10.88
CA ALA A 235 -0.40 0.67 10.65
C ALA A 235 -0.43 2.13 11.15
N GLU A 236 -1.42 2.50 11.98
CA GLU A 236 -1.49 3.78 12.67
C GLU A 236 -1.73 3.54 14.18
N LEU A 237 -0.95 4.22 15.05
CA LEU A 237 -0.98 3.98 16.49
C LEU A 237 -2.37 4.30 17.07
N CYS A 238 -3.13 3.26 17.38
CA CYS A 238 -4.52 3.36 17.83
C CYS A 238 -4.74 3.09 19.32
N GLY A 239 -3.70 2.85 20.10
CA GLY A 239 -3.80 2.63 21.55
C GLY A 239 -2.95 1.47 22.07
N ALA A 240 -3.24 1.01 23.29
CA ALA A 240 -2.40 0.08 24.04
C ALA A 240 -2.19 -1.29 23.37
N TYR A 241 -3.19 -1.81 22.66
CA TYR A 241 -3.13 -3.10 21.96
C TYR A 241 -2.99 -2.95 20.44
N HIS A 242 -2.49 -1.81 19.96
CA HIS A 242 -2.26 -1.53 18.55
C HIS A 242 -1.54 -2.68 17.81
N GLY A 243 -0.47 -3.23 18.37
CA GLY A 243 0.27 -4.34 17.77
C GLY A 243 -0.51 -5.66 17.68
N GLY A 244 -1.60 -5.80 18.42
CA GLY A 244 -2.53 -6.94 18.37
C GLY A 244 -3.69 -6.77 17.40
N MET A 245 -3.93 -5.56 16.88
CA MET A 245 -5.01 -5.29 15.93
C MET A 245 -4.65 -5.80 14.53
N LYS A 246 -4.99 -7.04 14.27
CA LYS A 246 -4.68 -7.79 13.06
C LYS A 246 -5.90 -8.54 12.56
N SER A 247 -5.90 -8.86 11.26
CA SER A 247 -6.83 -9.75 10.59
C SER A 247 -6.13 -10.46 9.44
N VAL A 248 -6.88 -11.21 8.64
CA VAL A 248 -6.37 -11.94 7.48
C VAL A 248 -7.22 -11.57 6.26
N LEU A 249 -6.55 -11.38 5.12
CA LEU A 249 -7.15 -11.39 3.80
C LEU A 249 -6.94 -12.78 3.21
N HIS A 250 -8.02 -13.52 2.98
CA HIS A 250 -8.05 -14.76 2.24
C HIS A 250 -8.30 -14.44 0.77
N VAL A 251 -7.33 -14.76 -0.08
CA VAL A 251 -7.51 -14.70 -1.53
C VAL A 251 -7.79 -16.11 -2.02
N ASP A 252 -9.04 -16.34 -2.38
CA ASP A 252 -9.58 -17.65 -2.70
C ASP A 252 -9.71 -17.84 -4.23
N SER A 253 -9.78 -19.09 -4.69
CA SER A 253 -10.27 -19.37 -6.05
C SER A 253 -11.73 -18.88 -6.19
N ALA A 254 -12.21 -18.72 -7.41
CA ALA A 254 -13.60 -18.29 -7.63
C ALA A 254 -14.61 -19.26 -7.02
N GLU A 255 -14.32 -20.55 -7.08
CA GLU A 255 -15.14 -21.64 -6.54
C GLU A 255 -15.15 -21.61 -5.00
N ALA A 256 -13.96 -21.52 -4.37
CA ALA A 256 -13.83 -21.50 -2.92
C ALA A 256 -14.49 -20.24 -2.31
N TYR A 257 -14.33 -19.10 -2.98
CA TYR A 257 -15.02 -17.86 -2.57
C TYR A 257 -16.53 -17.99 -2.64
N ALA A 258 -17.08 -18.61 -3.70
CA ALA A 258 -18.52 -18.84 -3.84
C ALA A 258 -19.07 -19.80 -2.76
N GLU A 259 -18.30 -20.85 -2.42
CA GLU A 259 -18.64 -21.75 -1.32
C GLU A 259 -18.64 -21.04 0.04
N TRP A 260 -17.60 -20.24 0.31
CA TRP A 260 -17.49 -19.42 1.50
C TRP A 260 -18.68 -18.44 1.61
N GLU A 261 -19.00 -17.74 0.51
CA GLU A 261 -20.09 -16.78 0.46
C GLU A 261 -21.43 -17.45 0.78
N GLN A 262 -21.71 -18.61 0.20
CA GLN A 262 -22.94 -19.37 0.47
C GLN A 262 -23.03 -19.85 1.91
N ALA A 263 -21.92 -20.32 2.49
CA ALA A 263 -21.87 -20.83 3.85
C ALA A 263 -22.06 -19.74 4.91
N ASN A 264 -21.70 -18.48 4.60
CA ASN A 264 -21.74 -17.37 5.55
C ASN A 264 -22.87 -16.37 5.32
N LYS A 265 -23.71 -16.56 4.29
CA LYS A 265 -24.90 -15.72 4.10
C LYS A 265 -25.81 -15.84 5.32
N PRO A 266 -26.29 -14.71 5.89
CA PRO A 266 -27.26 -14.76 6.98
C PRO A 266 -28.50 -15.51 6.52
N VAL A 267 -28.96 -16.44 7.35
CA VAL A 267 -30.22 -17.13 7.10
C VAL A 267 -31.32 -16.07 7.10
N GLN A 268 -31.92 -15.81 5.94
CA GLN A 268 -33.16 -15.04 5.90
C GLN A 268 -34.19 -15.82 6.73
N GLU A 269 -34.61 -15.27 7.85
CA GLU A 269 -35.79 -15.75 8.55
C GLU A 269 -36.94 -15.69 7.53
N ALA A 270 -37.21 -16.83 6.93
CA ALA A 270 -38.38 -16.99 6.08
C ALA A 270 -39.61 -16.67 6.97
N ASN A 271 -40.26 -15.53 6.70
CA ASN A 271 -41.55 -15.12 7.16
C ASN A 271 -42.19 -16.07 8.21
N MET A 272 -41.83 -15.94 9.47
CA MET A 272 -42.71 -16.38 10.57
C MET A 272 -43.74 -15.26 10.83
N GLY A 273 -44.35 -14.81 9.78
CA GLY A 273 -45.45 -13.87 9.81
C GLY A 273 -46.67 -14.57 9.24
N GLU A 274 -47.39 -15.19 10.05
CA GLU A 274 -48.84 -15.43 10.04
C GLU A 274 -49.20 -16.67 10.84
N THR A 275 -48.73 -16.70 12.08
CA THR A 275 -49.44 -17.54 13.07
C THR A 275 -50.74 -16.82 13.35
N ALA A 276 -51.81 -17.43 12.87
CA ALA A 276 -53.18 -17.05 13.04
C ALA A 276 -53.45 -16.39 14.40
N LEU A 277 -53.91 -15.14 14.36
CA LEU A 277 -54.63 -14.52 15.45
C LEU A 277 -55.85 -15.46 15.75
N VAL A 278 -55.71 -16.28 16.77
CA VAL A 278 -56.87 -17.01 17.34
C VAL A 278 -57.82 -15.95 17.83
N ASP A 279 -58.99 -15.87 17.15
CA ASP A 279 -60.09 -14.97 17.47
C ASP A 279 -60.59 -15.26 18.92
N PRO A 280 -60.51 -14.25 19.82
CA PRO A 280 -60.93 -14.45 21.22
C PRO A 280 -62.43 -14.69 21.41
N LYS A 281 -63.22 -14.74 20.34
CA LYS A 281 -64.68 -14.87 20.39
C LYS A 281 -65.21 -16.29 20.44
N ASN A 282 -64.39 -17.33 20.44
CA ASN A 282 -64.85 -18.72 20.48
C ASN A 282 -64.55 -19.46 21.81
N MET A 283 -64.49 -18.71 22.92
CA MET A 283 -64.55 -19.27 24.27
C MET A 283 -65.85 -18.83 24.92
N SER A 284 -66.96 -19.50 24.56
CA SER A 284 -68.18 -19.48 25.33
C SER A 284 -68.72 -20.94 25.47
N ASP A 285 -68.50 -21.42 26.70
CA ASP A 285 -69.48 -22.21 27.55
C ASP A 285 -69.99 -23.61 27.13
N PRO A 286 -70.39 -24.38 28.16
CA PRO A 286 -69.91 -24.69 29.50
C PRO A 286 -69.37 -26.10 29.64
#